data_f90533deacad69095ceea5d2a6e23e1c
#
_entry.id   f90533deacad69095ceea5d2a6e23e1c
#
_cell.length_a   1.000
_cell.length_b   1.000
_cell.length_c   1.000
_cell.angle_alpha   90.00
_cell.angle_beta   90.00
_cell.angle_gamma   90.00
#
_symmetry.space_group_name_H-M   'P 1'
#
loop_
_entity.id
_entity.type
_entity.pdbx_description
1 polymer ?
#
loop_
_entity_poly.entity_id
_entity_poly.type
_entity_poly.pdbx_seq_one_letter_code
_entity_poly.pdbx_strand_id
1 'polypeptide(L)'
;MDELIKWLQANKISYNWVDNEVVEIVDFGKMFLADLEGVQSIFRGTKDKIEFNLMENPDILIDEGINYVAFEFGRNWYYYDLREDFKFNILKFIGKRQETKKDIPFVNLGIHTPYELLNGSGDLGLWIKKAKVLEHTAIGICDRNTMAATLNLQKECAKAGLKHVFGYSFSLDYKGEKVDMKIYCQSQKGLRNLLRIQKEIMVDSHTNTLSDAGLISHAQGNVLVLGKLSSYWMTKNRPLLTELEKAFSKVFYQVDLSEYRAERIDVEVLKATKHYFENFYLPELNSFRIEPVLICDNYYVDKDEARNKIILNQIASGAAHEQSVEQYFKDIDEHYAVFESIFDGDRWDIDALFERMCRHTAEIAEEAEAKFELGRMYMPEYIMLEDEIRKYGNRHKMFLVLLEEGLKAKVQVRHHEKYKERLDQEVYIIESTNNVDYFLIQWDIVKEARKRKITLGIGRGSAGGSLVSYLLGIISIDPIKYDLMFSRFLVPERCGLNWVDNITVIGQDIQVGKGEKVIEVNLEDRQIIFYRKAELRIIRDDKAMTVFAHQLQPGDEIEFDNRDLLWTLNELLK
;
A
#
# COMPACT_ATOMS: atom_id res chain seq x y z
N MET A 1 -11.30 -3.34 -48.63
CA MET A 1 -12.46 -2.46 -48.60
C MET A 1 -13.79 -3.22 -48.68
N ASP A 2 -13.99 -4.06 -49.69
CA ASP A 2 -15.23 -4.82 -49.87
C ASP A 2 -15.59 -5.75 -48.69
N GLU A 3 -14.60 -6.30 -48.00
CA GLU A 3 -14.85 -7.22 -46.90
C GLU A 3 -15.31 -6.52 -45.62
N LEU A 4 -14.76 -5.36 -45.28
CA LEU A 4 -15.21 -4.58 -44.15
C LEU A 4 -16.65 -4.08 -44.39
N ILE A 5 -16.97 -3.60 -45.60
CA ILE A 5 -18.32 -3.16 -45.96
C ILE A 5 -19.28 -4.34 -45.91
N LYS A 6 -18.92 -5.50 -46.44
CA LYS A 6 -19.72 -6.73 -46.32
C LYS A 6 -19.95 -7.13 -44.88
N TRP A 7 -18.91 -6.99 -44.03
CA TRP A 7 -19.02 -7.30 -42.61
C TRP A 7 -19.96 -6.30 -41.88
N LEU A 8 -19.81 -4.98 -42.13
CA LEU A 8 -20.68 -3.96 -41.56
C LEU A 8 -22.14 -4.21 -41.97
N GLN A 9 -22.37 -4.55 -43.23
CA GLN A 9 -23.71 -4.90 -43.74
C GLN A 9 -24.24 -6.18 -43.10
N ALA A 10 -23.43 -7.22 -42.98
CA ALA A 10 -23.82 -8.49 -42.37
C ALA A 10 -24.19 -8.34 -40.89
N ASN A 11 -23.50 -7.44 -40.17
CA ASN A 11 -23.77 -7.16 -38.77
C ASN A 11 -24.76 -6.01 -38.52
N LYS A 12 -25.37 -5.48 -39.60
CA LYS A 12 -26.37 -4.39 -39.55
C LYS A 12 -25.83 -3.12 -38.88
N ILE A 13 -24.54 -2.86 -39.02
CA ILE A 13 -23.90 -1.65 -38.52
C ILE A 13 -24.12 -0.54 -39.55
N SER A 14 -24.70 0.56 -39.11
CA SER A 14 -24.95 1.72 -39.96
C SER A 14 -23.65 2.47 -40.23
N TYR A 15 -23.41 2.77 -41.51
CA TYR A 15 -22.23 3.52 -41.93
C TYR A 15 -22.60 4.51 -43.05
N ASN A 16 -21.83 5.60 -43.14
CA ASN A 16 -21.97 6.61 -44.20
C ASN A 16 -20.61 6.77 -44.91
N TRP A 17 -20.60 6.87 -46.21
CA TRP A 17 -19.43 7.28 -46.97
C TRP A 17 -19.22 8.78 -46.82
N VAL A 18 -18.04 9.18 -46.36
CA VAL A 18 -17.62 10.58 -46.27
C VAL A 18 -16.87 10.99 -47.54
N ASP A 19 -16.04 10.08 -48.06
CA ASP A 19 -15.36 10.15 -49.36
C ASP A 19 -15.02 8.73 -49.84
N ASN A 20 -14.21 8.60 -50.89
CA ASN A 20 -13.87 7.30 -51.45
C ASN A 20 -12.98 6.41 -50.52
N GLU A 21 -12.43 6.98 -49.47
CA GLU A 21 -11.46 6.32 -48.56
C GLU A 21 -11.91 6.33 -47.10
N VAL A 22 -12.98 7.10 -46.76
CA VAL A 22 -13.43 7.30 -45.38
C VAL A 22 -14.89 6.86 -45.23
N VAL A 23 -15.10 5.95 -44.29
CA VAL A 23 -16.44 5.52 -43.85
C VAL A 23 -16.66 5.95 -42.43
N GLU A 24 -17.73 6.71 -42.19
CA GLU A 24 -18.19 7.06 -40.86
C GLU A 24 -19.13 5.96 -40.37
N ILE A 25 -18.78 5.34 -39.25
CA ILE A 25 -19.67 4.37 -38.59
C ILE A 25 -20.40 5.12 -37.49
N VAL A 26 -21.73 5.19 -37.60
CA VAL A 26 -22.57 6.09 -36.80
C VAL A 26 -22.33 5.95 -35.28
N ASP A 27 -22.08 4.74 -34.82
CA ASP A 27 -21.91 4.45 -33.40
C ASP A 27 -20.44 4.42 -32.94
N PHE A 28 -19.47 4.55 -33.84
CA PHE A 28 -18.06 4.33 -33.54
C PHE A 28 -17.10 5.44 -34.04
N GLY A 29 -17.59 6.48 -34.70
CA GLY A 29 -16.77 7.57 -35.25
C GLY A 29 -16.33 7.33 -36.69
N LYS A 30 -15.30 8.07 -37.14
CA LYS A 30 -14.75 7.98 -38.49
C LYS A 30 -13.61 6.98 -38.56
N MET A 31 -13.68 6.09 -39.55
CA MET A 31 -12.67 5.10 -39.82
C MET A 31 -12.05 5.38 -41.19
N PHE A 32 -10.74 5.54 -41.24
CA PHE A 32 -9.98 5.67 -42.49
C PHE A 32 -9.74 4.28 -43.06
N LEU A 33 -10.28 4.03 -44.23
CA LEU A 33 -9.99 2.84 -45.04
C LEU A 33 -8.95 3.24 -46.09
N ALA A 34 -7.69 3.06 -45.74
CA ALA A 34 -6.68 3.13 -46.76
C ALA A 34 -6.88 1.99 -47.77
N ASP A 35 -6.54 2.23 -49.03
CA ASP A 35 -6.58 1.22 -50.06
C ASP A 35 -5.77 -0.01 -49.64
N LEU A 36 -6.32 -1.20 -49.77
CA LEU A 36 -5.68 -2.44 -49.30
C LEU A 36 -4.31 -2.71 -49.96
N GLU A 37 -3.99 -2.01 -51.08
CA GLU A 37 -2.67 -2.05 -51.71
C GLU A 37 -1.64 -1.07 -51.12
N GLY A 38 -2.03 -0.21 -50.17
CA GLY A 38 -1.16 0.81 -49.56
C GLY A 38 -1.57 1.18 -48.15
N VAL A 39 -1.85 0.21 -47.30
CA VAL A 39 -2.38 0.43 -45.92
C VAL A 39 -1.42 1.24 -45.09
N GLN A 40 -1.79 2.49 -44.78
CA GLN A 40 -1.00 3.39 -43.93
C GLN A 40 -1.23 3.22 -42.43
N SER A 41 -2.17 2.37 -41.97
CA SER A 41 -2.57 2.40 -40.57
C SER A 41 -3.05 1.06 -39.98
N ILE A 42 -2.45 -0.08 -40.37
CA ILE A 42 -2.67 -1.33 -39.66
C ILE A 42 -1.48 -1.61 -38.74
N PHE A 43 -1.76 -1.82 -37.47
CA PHE A 43 -0.77 -2.08 -36.44
C PHE A 43 -0.91 -3.49 -35.92
N ARG A 44 0.20 -4.15 -35.67
CA ARG A 44 0.21 -5.50 -35.13
C ARG A 44 0.42 -5.50 -33.61
N GLY A 45 -0.27 -6.40 -32.94
CA GLY A 45 -0.12 -6.53 -31.50
C GLY A 45 -0.50 -7.91 -30.99
N THR A 46 -0.10 -8.23 -29.77
CA THR A 46 -0.54 -9.41 -29.04
C THR A 46 -1.55 -9.01 -27.95
N LYS A 47 -2.30 -9.98 -27.45
CA LYS A 47 -3.29 -9.75 -26.40
C LYS A 47 -2.73 -9.06 -25.15
N ASP A 48 -1.44 -9.29 -24.85
CA ASP A 48 -0.77 -8.84 -23.64
C ASP A 48 0.24 -7.71 -23.88
N LYS A 49 0.64 -7.49 -25.15
CA LYS A 49 1.60 -6.47 -25.54
C LYS A 49 1.33 -5.99 -26.95
N ILE A 50 0.95 -4.72 -27.09
CA ILE A 50 0.70 -4.09 -28.36
C ILE A 50 2.01 -3.47 -28.83
N GLU A 51 2.63 -4.09 -29.85
CA GLU A 51 3.75 -3.50 -30.58
C GLU A 51 3.21 -2.86 -31.85
N PHE A 52 3.22 -1.55 -31.92
CA PHE A 52 2.73 -0.80 -33.06
C PHE A 52 3.82 -0.72 -34.12
N ASN A 53 3.81 -1.65 -35.04
CA ASN A 53 4.60 -1.56 -36.27
C ASN A 53 3.67 -1.36 -37.46
N LEU A 54 3.90 -0.29 -38.22
CA LEU A 54 3.15 -0.01 -39.43
C LEU A 54 3.40 -1.13 -40.46
N MET A 55 2.37 -1.72 -41.01
CA MET A 55 2.46 -2.80 -41.96
C MET A 55 1.83 -2.43 -43.29
N GLU A 56 2.55 -2.74 -44.35
CA GLU A 56 2.18 -2.38 -45.73
C GLU A 56 1.20 -3.34 -46.41
N ASN A 57 0.99 -4.58 -45.88
CA ASN A 57 0.10 -5.56 -46.49
C ASN A 57 -0.51 -6.52 -45.44
N PRO A 58 -1.82 -6.59 -45.29
CA PRO A 58 -2.50 -7.47 -44.30
C PRO A 58 -2.39 -8.97 -44.61
N ASP A 59 -2.23 -9.38 -45.87
CA ASP A 59 -2.13 -10.80 -46.22
C ASP A 59 -0.82 -11.43 -45.75
N ILE A 60 0.26 -10.64 -45.62
CA ILE A 60 1.54 -11.09 -45.06
C ILE A 60 1.44 -11.40 -43.57
N LEU A 61 0.49 -10.82 -42.85
CA LEU A 61 0.29 -11.01 -41.40
C LEU A 61 -0.06 -12.47 -41.06
N ILE A 62 -0.86 -13.11 -41.90
CA ILE A 62 -1.33 -14.50 -41.69
C ILE A 62 -0.16 -15.48 -41.90
N ASP A 63 0.67 -15.24 -42.90
CA ASP A 63 1.82 -16.08 -43.21
C ASP A 63 2.94 -15.96 -42.17
N GLU A 64 3.05 -14.83 -41.45
CA GLU A 64 4.01 -14.63 -40.38
C GLU A 64 3.53 -15.12 -38.99
N GLY A 65 2.38 -15.75 -38.91
CA GLY A 65 1.79 -16.28 -37.65
C GLY A 65 1.25 -15.21 -36.71
N ILE A 66 0.92 -14.04 -37.25
CA ILE A 66 0.34 -12.95 -36.48
C ILE A 66 -1.17 -13.19 -36.32
N ASN A 67 -1.63 -13.24 -35.08
CA ASN A 67 -3.00 -13.60 -34.76
C ASN A 67 -3.90 -12.40 -34.45
N TYR A 68 -3.33 -11.20 -34.32
CA TYR A 68 -4.08 -10.02 -33.91
C TYR A 68 -3.65 -8.79 -34.71
N VAL A 69 -4.61 -7.96 -35.05
CA VAL A 69 -4.39 -6.66 -35.68
C VAL A 69 -5.03 -5.57 -34.85
N ALA A 70 -4.30 -4.51 -34.57
CA ALA A 70 -4.82 -3.33 -33.86
C ALA A 70 -5.03 -2.18 -34.86
N PHE A 71 -6.08 -1.42 -34.68
CA PHE A 71 -6.37 -0.25 -35.49
C PHE A 71 -6.97 0.88 -34.65
N GLU A 72 -6.75 2.10 -35.10
CA GLU A 72 -7.28 3.30 -34.48
C GLU A 72 -8.68 3.60 -35.04
N PHE A 73 -9.58 3.98 -34.13
CA PHE A 73 -10.95 4.27 -34.48
C PHE A 73 -11.44 5.48 -33.68
N GLY A 74 -11.48 6.65 -34.28
CA GLY A 74 -11.67 7.89 -33.57
C GLY A 74 -10.51 8.15 -32.59
N ARG A 75 -10.81 8.31 -31.28
CA ARG A 75 -9.78 8.41 -30.22
C ARG A 75 -9.54 7.08 -29.51
N ASN A 76 -10.02 5.98 -30.07
CA ASN A 76 -10.00 4.66 -29.44
C ASN A 76 -9.19 3.68 -30.26
N TRP A 77 -8.47 2.81 -29.56
CA TRP A 77 -7.77 1.70 -30.16
C TRP A 77 -8.55 0.42 -29.99
N TYR A 78 -8.67 -0.36 -31.07
CA TYR A 78 -9.34 -1.64 -31.11
C TYR A 78 -8.39 -2.68 -31.67
N TYR A 79 -8.58 -3.93 -31.28
CA TYR A 79 -7.92 -5.04 -31.90
C TYR A 79 -8.90 -6.16 -32.23
N TYR A 80 -8.57 -6.97 -33.18
CA TYR A 80 -9.33 -8.15 -33.53
C TYR A 80 -8.43 -9.35 -33.74
N ASP A 81 -9.00 -10.55 -33.50
CA ASP A 81 -8.32 -11.84 -33.67
C ASP A 81 -8.51 -12.34 -35.11
N LEU A 82 -7.42 -12.55 -35.83
CA LEU A 82 -7.40 -13.05 -37.21
C LEU A 82 -7.70 -14.56 -37.30
N ARG A 83 -7.71 -15.28 -36.18
CA ARG A 83 -7.92 -16.74 -36.14
C ARG A 83 -9.36 -17.16 -36.32
N GLU A 84 -10.33 -16.26 -36.13
CA GLU A 84 -11.75 -16.54 -36.28
C GLU A 84 -12.24 -16.07 -37.64
N ASP A 85 -12.21 -16.95 -38.65
CA ASP A 85 -12.83 -16.88 -39.98
C ASP A 85 -13.22 -15.48 -40.50
N PHE A 86 -12.26 -14.54 -40.57
CA PHE A 86 -12.47 -13.15 -40.99
C PHE A 86 -13.74 -12.48 -40.45
N LYS A 87 -14.34 -13.00 -39.40
CA LYS A 87 -15.37 -12.33 -38.64
C LYS A 87 -14.65 -11.35 -37.72
N PHE A 88 -14.71 -10.09 -38.05
CA PHE A 88 -14.26 -9.01 -37.20
C PHE A 88 -15.06 -9.02 -35.89
N ASN A 89 -14.61 -9.79 -34.93
CA ASN A 89 -15.01 -9.59 -33.56
C ASN A 89 -14.18 -8.42 -33.04
N ILE A 90 -14.76 -7.23 -33.00
CA ILE A 90 -14.18 -6.10 -32.29
C ILE A 90 -14.17 -6.51 -30.82
N LEU A 91 -13.07 -7.14 -30.42
CA LEU A 91 -13.03 -7.90 -29.18
C LEU A 91 -12.82 -7.02 -27.95
N LYS A 92 -12.21 -5.89 -28.09
CA LYS A 92 -12.00 -5.07 -26.90
C LYS A 92 -11.44 -3.69 -27.23
N PHE A 93 -12.00 -2.69 -26.62
CA PHE A 93 -11.39 -1.41 -26.36
C PHE A 93 -10.09 -1.64 -25.58
N ILE A 94 -8.94 -1.27 -26.14
CA ILE A 94 -7.63 -1.45 -25.53
C ILE A 94 -7.21 -0.20 -24.75
N GLY A 95 -7.77 0.96 -25.11
CA GLY A 95 -7.47 2.24 -24.53
C GLY A 95 -7.80 3.38 -25.50
N LYS A 96 -7.96 4.56 -24.98
CA LYS A 96 -7.90 5.76 -25.80
C LYS A 96 -6.46 5.99 -26.19
N ARG A 97 -6.17 6.34 -27.47
CA ARG A 97 -4.91 7.01 -27.77
C ARG A 97 -4.93 8.29 -26.95
N GLN A 98 -4.04 8.35 -25.99
CA GLN A 98 -3.64 9.61 -25.44
C GLN A 98 -2.97 10.40 -26.58
N GLU A 99 -3.70 11.24 -27.29
CA GLU A 99 -3.11 12.53 -27.61
C GLU A 99 -2.87 13.14 -26.24
N THR A 100 -1.70 12.82 -25.67
CA THR A 100 -1.24 13.48 -24.45
C THR A 100 -1.28 14.94 -24.80
N LYS A 101 -2.28 15.64 -24.27
CA LYS A 101 -2.29 17.08 -24.30
C LYS A 101 -1.07 17.51 -23.53
N LYS A 102 0.08 17.51 -24.24
CA LYS A 102 1.39 17.83 -23.70
C LYS A 102 1.69 17.03 -22.43
N ASP A 103 2.88 16.59 -22.25
CA ASP A 103 3.48 16.01 -21.04
C ASP A 103 3.14 16.80 -19.76
N ILE A 104 1.83 16.83 -19.37
CA ILE A 104 1.40 17.52 -18.16
C ILE A 104 1.58 16.56 -17.00
N PRO A 105 2.50 16.83 -16.08
CA PRO A 105 2.67 16.00 -14.90
C PRO A 105 1.38 15.98 -14.08
N PHE A 106 0.83 14.79 -13.86
CA PHE A 106 -0.37 14.58 -13.07
C PHE A 106 -0.24 13.33 -12.21
N VAL A 107 -0.68 13.40 -10.95
CA VAL A 107 -0.74 12.27 -10.04
C VAL A 107 -2.14 12.20 -9.42
N ASN A 108 -2.80 11.04 -9.52
CA ASN A 108 -4.07 10.86 -8.84
C ASN A 108 -3.85 10.74 -7.32
N LEU A 109 -4.37 11.72 -6.59
CA LEU A 109 -4.30 11.83 -5.13
C LEU A 109 -5.65 11.61 -4.42
N GLY A 110 -6.72 11.41 -5.19
CA GLY A 110 -8.11 11.39 -4.70
C GLY A 110 -8.71 9.99 -4.49
N ILE A 111 -7.90 8.96 -4.27
CA ILE A 111 -8.39 7.59 -4.18
C ILE A 111 -8.93 7.28 -2.79
N HIS A 112 -10.15 6.76 -2.75
CA HIS A 112 -10.82 6.21 -1.56
C HIS A 112 -10.86 4.69 -1.68
N THR A 113 -10.23 4.01 -0.74
CA THR A 113 -10.05 2.55 -0.73
C THR A 113 -11.19 1.84 0.00
N PRO A 114 -11.32 0.49 -0.11
CA PRO A 114 -12.29 -0.28 0.68
C PRO A 114 -12.07 -0.20 2.19
N TYR A 115 -10.93 0.33 2.65
CA TYR A 115 -10.70 0.60 4.07
C TYR A 115 -11.52 1.79 4.59
N GLU A 116 -12.01 2.65 3.71
CA GLU A 116 -13.11 3.56 3.98
C GLU A 116 -14.42 2.78 3.85
N LEU A 117 -14.82 2.13 4.94
CA LEU A 117 -15.89 1.15 4.98
C LEU A 117 -17.21 1.68 4.39
N LEU A 118 -17.83 0.88 3.54
CA LEU A 118 -19.09 1.19 2.85
C LEU A 118 -19.02 2.41 1.93
N ASN A 119 -17.83 2.87 1.57
CA ASN A 119 -17.65 4.02 0.70
C ASN A 119 -16.75 3.72 -0.51
N GLY A 120 -15.48 3.36 -0.30
CA GLY A 120 -14.56 2.98 -1.37
C GLY A 120 -14.77 1.55 -1.86
N SER A 121 -14.52 1.30 -3.14
CA SER A 121 -14.47 -0.03 -3.75
C SER A 121 -13.20 -0.20 -4.57
N GLY A 122 -12.90 -1.43 -4.98
CA GLY A 122 -11.70 -1.73 -5.74
C GLY A 122 -10.47 -2.02 -4.86
N ASP A 123 -9.87 -3.19 -5.07
CA ASP A 123 -8.65 -3.60 -4.40
C ASP A 123 -7.47 -2.67 -4.76
N LEU A 124 -6.55 -2.43 -3.81
CA LEU A 124 -5.37 -1.59 -4.03
C LEU A 124 -4.54 -2.02 -5.24
N GLY A 125 -4.45 -3.32 -5.50
CA GLY A 125 -3.76 -3.86 -6.67
C GLY A 125 -4.38 -3.41 -7.99
N LEU A 126 -5.71 -3.27 -8.06
CA LEU A 126 -6.41 -2.77 -9.25
C LEU A 126 -6.14 -1.28 -9.47
N TRP A 127 -6.17 -0.47 -8.41
CA TRP A 127 -5.82 0.95 -8.47
C TRP A 127 -4.38 1.16 -8.99
N ILE A 128 -3.44 0.40 -8.45
CA ILE A 128 -2.03 0.44 -8.86
C ILE A 128 -1.83 -0.03 -10.30
N LYS A 129 -2.53 -1.09 -10.70
CA LYS A 129 -2.50 -1.56 -12.10
C LYS A 129 -3.02 -0.49 -13.05
N LYS A 130 -4.13 0.19 -12.71
CA LYS A 130 -4.68 1.29 -13.50
C LYS A 130 -3.72 2.46 -13.57
N ALA A 131 -3.11 2.86 -12.45
CA ALA A 131 -2.10 3.91 -12.43
C ALA A 131 -0.93 3.62 -13.36
N LYS A 132 -0.46 2.36 -13.43
CA LYS A 132 0.59 1.95 -14.37
C LYS A 132 0.15 2.00 -15.82
N VAL A 133 -1.08 1.61 -16.12
CA VAL A 133 -1.65 1.70 -17.49
C VAL A 133 -1.73 3.15 -17.95
N LEU A 134 -2.02 4.07 -17.02
CA LEU A 134 -2.08 5.51 -17.27
C LEU A 134 -0.72 6.21 -17.09
N GLU A 135 0.37 5.45 -16.97
CA GLU A 135 1.76 5.94 -16.87
C GLU A 135 2.04 6.90 -15.69
N HIS A 136 1.25 6.79 -14.63
CA HIS A 136 1.52 7.56 -13.41
C HIS A 136 2.84 7.14 -12.75
N THR A 137 3.59 8.11 -12.25
CA THR A 137 4.82 7.88 -11.47
C THR A 137 4.57 7.66 -9.98
N ALA A 138 3.42 8.12 -9.51
CA ALA A 138 2.98 8.02 -8.13
C ALA A 138 1.47 7.84 -8.03
N ILE A 139 0.99 7.42 -6.86
CA ILE A 139 -0.42 7.30 -6.54
C ILE A 139 -0.68 7.70 -5.09
N GLY A 140 -1.77 8.39 -4.82
CA GLY A 140 -2.16 8.82 -3.48
C GLY A 140 -3.54 8.34 -3.07
N ILE A 141 -3.70 8.02 -1.80
CA ILE A 141 -5.01 7.72 -1.20
C ILE A 141 -5.41 8.86 -0.25
N CYS A 142 -6.71 9.05 -0.07
CA CYS A 142 -7.23 10.04 0.87
C CYS A 142 -8.49 9.56 1.60
N ASP A 143 -8.44 8.34 2.12
CA ASP A 143 -9.53 7.73 2.88
C ASP A 143 -10.01 8.65 4.00
N ARG A 144 -11.34 8.69 4.19
CA ARG A 144 -11.94 9.52 5.20
C ARG A 144 -11.86 8.89 6.59
N ASN A 145 -11.30 9.61 7.53
CA ASN A 145 -11.19 9.23 8.94
C ASN A 145 -10.47 7.88 9.19
N THR A 146 -9.68 7.40 8.23
CA THR A 146 -8.91 6.16 8.39
C THR A 146 -7.56 6.20 7.68
N MET A 147 -6.55 5.59 8.27
CA MET A 147 -5.23 5.33 7.68
C MET A 147 -4.97 3.84 7.48
N ALA A 148 -6.00 3.01 7.52
CA ALA A 148 -5.82 1.55 7.51
C ALA A 148 -5.18 1.03 6.20
N ALA A 149 -5.38 1.71 5.07
CA ALA A 149 -4.80 1.34 3.78
C ALA A 149 -3.32 1.73 3.61
N THR A 150 -2.80 2.69 4.38
CA THR A 150 -1.51 3.36 4.09
C THR A 150 -0.32 2.41 4.04
N LEU A 151 -0.21 1.46 4.98
CA LEU A 151 0.88 0.48 4.98
C LEU A 151 0.81 -0.46 3.77
N ASN A 152 -0.39 -0.89 3.39
CA ASN A 152 -0.59 -1.75 2.23
C ASN A 152 -0.31 -0.99 0.92
N LEU A 153 -0.72 0.29 0.84
CA LEU A 153 -0.36 1.15 -0.29
C LEU A 153 1.16 1.22 -0.47
N GLN A 154 1.92 1.50 0.59
CA GLN A 154 3.38 1.56 0.52
C GLN A 154 3.98 0.25 -0.02
N LYS A 155 3.51 -0.90 0.48
CA LYS A 155 4.00 -2.22 0.06
C LYS A 155 3.69 -2.51 -1.40
N GLU A 156 2.47 -2.28 -1.82
CA GLU A 156 2.04 -2.57 -3.19
C GLU A 156 2.66 -1.59 -4.20
N CYS A 157 2.78 -0.30 -3.87
CA CYS A 157 3.50 0.66 -4.69
C CYS A 157 4.98 0.30 -4.85
N ALA A 158 5.65 -0.11 -3.77
CA ALA A 158 7.06 -0.55 -3.84
C ALA A 158 7.25 -1.75 -4.78
N LYS A 159 6.35 -2.75 -4.74
CA LYS A 159 6.38 -3.88 -5.68
C LYS A 159 6.17 -3.45 -7.14
N ALA A 160 5.34 -2.44 -7.35
CA ALA A 160 4.99 -1.95 -8.69
C ALA A 160 5.98 -0.92 -9.25
N GLY A 161 6.94 -0.44 -8.46
CA GLY A 161 7.87 0.63 -8.83
C GLY A 161 7.21 2.00 -8.89
N LEU A 162 6.10 2.22 -8.15
CA LEU A 162 5.40 3.49 -8.03
C LEU A 162 5.74 4.16 -6.70
N LYS A 163 5.72 5.49 -6.68
CA LYS A 163 5.78 6.26 -5.44
C LYS A 163 4.39 6.31 -4.79
N HIS A 164 4.33 6.19 -3.48
CA HIS A 164 3.10 6.29 -2.70
C HIS A 164 2.98 7.66 -2.04
N VAL A 165 1.75 8.16 -1.92
CA VAL A 165 1.43 9.39 -1.19
C VAL A 165 0.36 9.09 -0.14
N PHE A 166 0.67 9.35 1.12
CA PHE A 166 -0.28 9.19 2.22
C PHE A 166 -1.13 10.44 2.35
N GLY A 167 -2.41 10.32 2.08
CA GLY A 167 -3.40 11.36 2.30
C GLY A 167 -4.48 10.91 3.28
N TYR A 168 -5.24 11.87 3.77
CA TYR A 168 -6.26 11.69 4.77
C TYR A 168 -7.35 12.75 4.63
N SER A 169 -8.61 12.35 4.52
CA SER A 169 -9.76 13.24 4.46
C SER A 169 -10.46 13.31 5.81
N PHE A 170 -10.87 14.50 6.21
CA PHE A 170 -11.54 14.75 7.48
C PHE A 170 -12.41 16.01 7.43
N SER A 171 -13.23 16.22 8.45
CA SER A 171 -13.94 17.50 8.65
C SER A 171 -13.29 18.29 9.79
N LEU A 172 -12.99 19.55 9.52
CA LEU A 172 -12.68 20.55 10.54
C LEU A 172 -13.97 21.09 11.13
N ASP A 173 -14.07 21.18 12.46
CA ASP A 173 -15.13 21.95 13.13
C ASP A 173 -14.54 23.28 13.59
N TYR A 174 -15.01 24.35 12.99
CA TYR A 174 -14.60 25.71 13.37
C TYR A 174 -15.83 26.58 13.65
N LYS A 175 -16.01 26.97 14.89
CA LYS A 175 -17.16 27.77 15.37
C LYS A 175 -18.52 27.14 15.07
N GLY A 176 -18.60 25.81 15.05
CA GLY A 176 -19.80 25.05 14.76
C GLY A 176 -20.12 24.86 13.27
N GLU A 177 -19.29 25.41 12.36
CA GLU A 177 -19.33 25.09 10.93
C GLU A 177 -18.34 23.96 10.64
N LYS A 178 -18.83 22.91 9.98
CA LYS A 178 -17.98 21.79 9.51
C LYS A 178 -17.56 22.02 8.10
N VAL A 179 -16.26 21.89 7.83
CA VAL A 179 -15.69 22.00 6.49
C VAL A 179 -14.76 20.83 6.22
N ASP A 180 -14.93 20.22 5.06
CA ASP A 180 -14.10 19.09 4.65
C ASP A 180 -12.74 19.57 4.15
N MET A 181 -11.71 18.82 4.51
CA MET A 181 -10.33 19.08 4.18
C MET A 181 -9.59 17.78 3.92
N LYS A 182 -8.44 17.88 3.26
CA LYS A 182 -7.50 16.77 3.07
C LYS A 182 -6.11 17.20 3.53
N ILE A 183 -5.34 16.23 4.02
CA ILE A 183 -3.92 16.39 4.34
C ILE A 183 -3.12 15.37 3.56
N TYR A 184 -2.01 15.81 2.95
CA TYR A 184 -1.04 14.95 2.31
C TYR A 184 0.29 15.03 3.03
N CYS A 185 0.83 13.86 3.35
CA CYS A 185 2.02 13.72 4.18
C CYS A 185 3.29 13.90 3.35
N GLN A 186 4.16 14.85 3.75
CA GLN A 186 5.40 15.15 3.04
C GLN A 186 6.62 14.50 3.71
N SER A 187 6.61 14.36 5.01
CA SER A 187 7.79 13.92 5.76
C SER A 187 7.45 12.93 6.87
N GLN A 188 8.49 12.31 7.44
CA GLN A 188 8.34 11.41 8.58
C GLN A 188 7.72 12.10 9.82
N LYS A 189 7.95 13.40 9.98
CA LYS A 189 7.27 14.20 11.01
C LYS A 189 5.80 14.39 10.68
N GLY A 190 5.48 14.65 9.42
CA GLY A 190 4.11 14.75 8.92
C GLY A 190 3.33 13.46 9.16
N LEU A 191 3.93 12.30 8.90
CA LEU A 191 3.30 11.01 9.16
C LEU A 191 2.94 10.84 10.66
N ARG A 192 3.87 11.18 11.57
CA ARG A 192 3.58 11.16 13.00
C ARG A 192 2.46 12.13 13.39
N ASN A 193 2.43 13.30 12.79
CA ASN A 193 1.38 14.28 13.02
C ASN A 193 0.04 13.82 12.46
N LEU A 194 0.03 13.18 11.29
CA LEU A 194 -1.19 12.63 10.70
C LEU A 194 -1.79 11.50 11.56
N LEU A 195 -0.96 10.64 12.14
CA LEU A 195 -1.40 9.63 13.11
C LEU A 195 -2.01 10.25 14.37
N ARG A 196 -1.51 11.41 14.82
CA ARG A 196 -2.08 12.16 15.95
C ARG A 196 -3.42 12.79 15.59
N ILE A 197 -3.53 13.36 14.38
CA ILE A 197 -4.81 13.88 13.85
C ILE A 197 -5.85 12.76 13.82
N GLN A 198 -5.51 11.59 13.31
CA GLN A 198 -6.42 10.45 13.30
C GLN A 198 -6.83 10.04 14.72
N LYS A 199 -5.88 10.00 15.67
CA LYS A 199 -6.20 9.71 17.08
C LYS A 199 -7.16 10.74 17.65
N GLU A 200 -6.92 12.04 17.44
CA GLU A 200 -7.77 13.13 17.92
C GLU A 200 -9.20 12.99 17.37
N ILE A 201 -9.33 12.73 16.06
CA ILE A 201 -10.64 12.59 15.41
C ILE A 201 -11.38 11.33 15.87
N MET A 202 -10.68 10.18 15.91
CA MET A 202 -11.35 8.88 16.08
C MET A 202 -11.42 8.39 17.52
N VAL A 203 -10.60 8.93 18.41
CA VAL A 203 -10.51 8.47 19.81
C VAL A 203 -10.91 9.59 20.77
N ASP A 204 -10.36 10.79 20.57
CA ASP A 204 -10.53 11.87 21.55
C ASP A 204 -11.77 12.73 21.24
N SER A 205 -12.18 12.84 19.96
CA SER A 205 -13.38 13.58 19.54
C SER A 205 -14.63 12.71 19.57
N HIS A 206 -15.74 13.27 20.09
CA HIS A 206 -17.06 12.62 20.04
C HIS A 206 -17.84 12.93 18.75
N THR A 207 -17.34 13.83 17.91
CA THR A 207 -18.02 14.32 16.70
C THR A 207 -17.37 13.86 15.41
N ASN A 208 -16.29 13.08 15.49
CA ASN A 208 -15.45 12.66 14.36
C ASN A 208 -14.95 13.87 13.54
N THR A 209 -14.62 14.96 14.21
CA THR A 209 -14.09 16.19 13.62
C THR A 209 -12.80 16.61 14.32
N LEU A 210 -11.99 17.39 13.63
CA LEU A 210 -10.77 17.99 14.17
C LEU A 210 -11.04 19.45 14.57
N SER A 211 -10.43 19.92 15.65
CA SER A 211 -10.43 21.33 16.01
C SER A 211 -9.38 22.11 15.21
N ASP A 212 -9.54 23.43 15.10
CA ASP A 212 -8.54 24.34 14.52
C ASP A 212 -7.20 24.29 15.26
N ALA A 213 -7.22 24.25 16.57
CA ALA A 213 -6.02 24.11 17.39
C ALA A 213 -5.31 22.77 17.13
N GLY A 214 -6.05 21.66 17.01
CA GLY A 214 -5.53 20.35 16.65
C GLY A 214 -4.90 20.36 15.26
N LEU A 215 -5.57 20.95 14.28
CA LEU A 215 -5.07 21.07 12.92
C LEU A 215 -3.75 21.85 12.86
N ILE A 216 -3.68 23.03 13.49
CA ILE A 216 -2.49 23.88 13.51
C ILE A 216 -1.33 23.19 14.24
N SER A 217 -1.58 22.54 15.38
CA SER A 217 -0.53 21.87 16.17
C SER A 217 0.13 20.70 15.44
N HIS A 218 -0.57 20.09 14.49
CA HIS A 218 -0.13 18.92 13.72
C HIS A 218 0.15 19.23 12.25
N ALA A 219 0.27 20.51 11.87
CA ALA A 219 0.47 20.94 10.49
C ALA A 219 1.84 20.57 9.92
N GLN A 220 2.90 20.65 10.75
CA GLN A 220 4.28 20.54 10.26
C GLN A 220 4.59 19.21 9.58
N GLY A 221 5.15 19.29 8.36
CA GLY A 221 5.51 18.14 7.52
C GLY A 221 4.36 17.62 6.69
N ASN A 222 3.28 18.38 6.58
CA ASN A 222 2.08 18.08 5.82
C ASN A 222 1.69 19.25 4.90
N VAL A 223 0.98 18.93 3.84
CA VAL A 223 0.29 19.87 2.95
C VAL A 223 -1.20 19.81 3.24
N LEU A 224 -1.85 20.96 3.29
CA LEU A 224 -3.29 21.09 3.50
C LEU A 224 -4.01 21.35 2.17
N VAL A 225 -5.12 20.66 1.96
CA VAL A 225 -6.04 20.92 0.85
C VAL A 225 -7.42 21.23 1.41
N LEU A 226 -7.88 22.44 1.18
CA LEU A 226 -9.22 22.88 1.53
C LEU A 226 -10.23 22.26 0.57
N GLY A 227 -11.30 21.68 1.08
CA GLY A 227 -12.25 20.88 0.31
C GLY A 227 -13.01 21.69 -0.74
N LYS A 228 -13.57 21.00 -1.72
CA LYS A 228 -14.27 21.55 -2.90
C LYS A 228 -15.42 22.55 -2.61
N LEU A 229 -16.02 22.48 -1.42
CA LEU A 229 -17.10 23.39 -1.00
C LEU A 229 -16.63 24.52 -0.06
N SER A 230 -15.33 24.59 0.25
CA SER A 230 -14.80 25.47 1.30
C SER A 230 -14.71 26.96 0.93
N SER A 231 -14.87 27.36 -0.33
CA SER A 231 -14.58 28.73 -0.77
C SER A 231 -15.39 29.83 -0.06
N TYR A 232 -16.68 29.58 0.20
CA TYR A 232 -17.51 30.52 0.97
C TYR A 232 -17.11 30.57 2.45
N TRP A 233 -16.73 29.44 3.04
CA TRP A 233 -16.18 29.36 4.38
C TRP A 233 -14.84 30.11 4.49
N MET A 234 -13.97 29.98 3.48
CA MET A 234 -12.69 30.71 3.38
C MET A 234 -12.92 32.22 3.45
N THR A 235 -13.91 32.74 2.73
CA THR A 235 -14.24 34.18 2.71
C THR A 235 -14.63 34.70 4.10
N LYS A 236 -15.38 33.91 4.87
CA LYS A 236 -15.81 34.26 6.24
C LYS A 236 -14.69 34.12 7.28
N ASN A 237 -13.72 33.24 7.04
CA ASN A 237 -12.74 32.81 8.03
C ASN A 237 -11.29 33.16 7.67
N ARG A 238 -11.07 34.33 7.02
CA ARG A 238 -9.74 34.84 6.61
C ARG A 238 -8.68 34.83 7.71
N PRO A 239 -8.97 35.18 8.97
CA PRO A 239 -7.96 35.09 10.04
C PRO A 239 -7.41 33.67 10.24
N LEU A 240 -8.28 32.65 10.27
CA LEU A 240 -7.83 31.26 10.37
C LEU A 240 -7.04 30.82 9.14
N LEU A 241 -7.44 31.25 7.93
CA LEU A 241 -6.66 30.97 6.73
C LEU A 241 -5.22 31.48 6.83
N THR A 242 -5.04 32.68 7.36
CA THR A 242 -3.69 33.24 7.58
C THR A 242 -2.86 32.40 8.57
N GLU A 243 -3.50 31.83 9.57
CA GLU A 243 -2.83 30.93 10.53
C GLU A 243 -2.49 29.58 9.87
N LEU A 244 -3.39 29.03 9.05
CA LEU A 244 -3.15 27.80 8.30
C LEU A 244 -2.01 27.96 7.28
N GLU A 245 -1.94 29.08 6.53
CA GLU A 245 -0.84 29.36 5.61
C GLU A 245 0.52 29.50 6.32
N LYS A 246 0.54 29.93 7.57
CA LYS A 246 1.77 29.99 8.38
C LYS A 246 2.17 28.63 8.94
N ALA A 247 1.18 27.80 9.26
CA ALA A 247 1.39 26.51 9.90
C ALA A 247 1.81 25.39 8.91
N PHE A 248 1.20 25.37 7.73
CA PHE A 248 1.49 24.41 6.67
C PHE A 248 2.54 24.92 5.69
N SER A 249 3.29 24.02 5.07
CA SER A 249 4.24 24.36 4.01
C SER A 249 3.54 24.90 2.76
N LYS A 250 2.40 24.31 2.41
CA LYS A 250 1.53 24.70 1.30
C LYS A 250 0.06 24.47 1.70
N VAL A 251 -0.80 25.36 1.20
CA VAL A 251 -2.26 25.23 1.33
C VAL A 251 -2.86 25.33 -0.07
N PHE A 252 -3.68 24.35 -0.44
CA PHE A 252 -4.35 24.29 -1.74
C PHE A 252 -5.87 24.33 -1.58
N TYR A 253 -6.55 24.66 -2.68
CA TYR A 253 -8.00 24.48 -2.82
C TYR A 253 -8.27 23.31 -3.75
N GLN A 254 -9.14 22.39 -3.33
CA GLN A 254 -9.53 21.23 -4.12
C GLN A 254 -10.46 21.63 -5.26
N VAL A 255 -10.02 21.43 -6.50
CA VAL A 255 -10.88 21.38 -7.68
C VAL A 255 -11.24 19.93 -7.92
N ASP A 256 -12.52 19.59 -7.80
CA ASP A 256 -13.03 18.24 -7.98
C ASP A 256 -13.99 18.19 -9.16
N LEU A 257 -13.65 17.38 -10.15
CA LEU A 257 -14.43 17.20 -11.38
C LEU A 257 -15.25 15.89 -11.37
N SER A 258 -15.22 15.12 -10.29
CA SER A 258 -15.88 13.82 -10.19
C SER A 258 -17.40 13.91 -10.03
N GLU A 259 -17.93 15.06 -9.65
CA GLU A 259 -19.36 15.30 -9.45
C GLU A 259 -20.05 15.84 -10.72
N TYR A 260 -19.28 16.14 -11.79
CA TYR A 260 -19.82 16.68 -13.03
C TYR A 260 -20.17 15.57 -14.00
N ARG A 261 -21.40 15.58 -14.48
CA ARG A 261 -21.89 14.77 -15.59
C ARG A 261 -22.22 15.68 -16.77
N ALA A 262 -22.13 15.16 -17.97
CA ALA A 262 -22.55 15.88 -19.17
C ALA A 262 -23.99 16.43 -19.07
N GLU A 263 -24.87 15.74 -18.33
CA GLU A 263 -26.28 16.08 -18.21
C GLU A 263 -26.68 16.66 -16.84
N ARG A 264 -25.78 16.59 -15.83
CA ARG A 264 -26.08 17.03 -14.46
C ARG A 264 -24.81 17.47 -13.74
N ILE A 265 -24.66 18.78 -13.60
CA ILE A 265 -23.57 19.40 -12.85
C ILE A 265 -24.03 19.57 -11.42
N ASP A 266 -23.18 19.20 -10.45
CA ASP A 266 -23.40 19.62 -9.07
C ASP A 266 -23.23 21.14 -8.97
N VAL A 267 -24.37 21.82 -8.88
CA VAL A 267 -24.42 23.27 -8.92
C VAL A 267 -23.68 23.90 -7.73
N GLU A 268 -23.64 23.22 -6.58
CA GLU A 268 -22.97 23.74 -5.37
C GLU A 268 -21.46 23.68 -5.52
N VAL A 269 -20.90 22.57 -6.02
CA VAL A 269 -19.46 22.44 -6.28
C VAL A 269 -19.02 23.44 -7.34
N LEU A 270 -19.78 23.57 -8.44
CA LEU A 270 -19.48 24.55 -9.49
C LEU A 270 -19.48 25.99 -8.95
N LYS A 271 -20.50 26.37 -8.21
CA LYS A 271 -20.60 27.71 -7.60
C LYS A 271 -19.43 27.97 -6.65
N ALA A 272 -19.09 26.97 -5.82
CA ALA A 272 -17.98 27.09 -4.89
C ALA A 272 -16.64 27.23 -5.62
N THR A 273 -16.42 26.46 -6.69
CA THR A 273 -15.20 26.50 -7.49
C THR A 273 -15.07 27.85 -8.24
N LYS A 274 -16.15 28.33 -8.88
CA LYS A 274 -16.16 29.67 -9.51
C LYS A 274 -15.93 30.78 -8.48
N HIS A 275 -16.58 30.69 -7.32
CA HIS A 275 -16.34 31.64 -6.23
C HIS A 275 -14.88 31.64 -5.74
N TYR A 276 -14.24 30.45 -5.67
CA TYR A 276 -12.82 30.35 -5.35
C TYR A 276 -11.97 31.05 -6.41
N PHE A 277 -12.16 30.76 -7.69
CA PHE A 277 -11.39 31.38 -8.75
C PHE A 277 -11.54 32.91 -8.76
N GLU A 278 -12.73 33.43 -8.50
CA GLU A 278 -13.01 34.85 -8.47
C GLU A 278 -12.41 35.60 -7.27
N ASN A 279 -12.37 34.96 -6.10
CA ASN A 279 -12.04 35.64 -4.85
C ASN A 279 -10.65 35.29 -4.29
N PHE A 280 -10.03 34.21 -4.76
CA PHE A 280 -8.76 33.71 -4.21
C PHE A 280 -7.68 33.45 -5.27
N TYR A 281 -8.05 33.14 -6.51
CA TYR A 281 -7.09 32.82 -7.56
C TYR A 281 -6.68 34.05 -8.38
N LEU A 282 -7.56 35.02 -8.60
CA LEU A 282 -7.25 36.19 -9.37
C LEU A 282 -6.18 37.07 -8.68
N PRO A 283 -5.10 37.45 -9.39
CA PRO A 283 -3.96 38.20 -8.81
C PRO A 283 -4.34 39.50 -8.13
N GLU A 284 -5.33 40.19 -8.66
CA GLU A 284 -5.77 41.50 -8.17
C GLU A 284 -6.45 41.47 -6.80
N LEU A 285 -6.97 40.31 -6.40
CA LEU A 285 -7.71 40.11 -5.16
C LEU A 285 -6.96 39.24 -4.15
N ASN A 286 -5.83 38.68 -4.52
CA ASN A 286 -5.19 37.59 -3.78
C ASN A 286 -4.16 38.08 -2.77
N SER A 287 -4.56 38.20 -1.51
CA SER A 287 -3.66 38.31 -0.36
C SER A 287 -3.18 36.94 0.18
N PHE A 288 -3.72 35.85 -0.33
CA PHE A 288 -3.44 34.48 0.07
C PHE A 288 -2.70 33.70 -1.02
N ARG A 289 -1.83 32.79 -0.62
CA ARG A 289 -1.08 31.88 -1.52
C ARG A 289 -1.75 30.51 -1.63
N ILE A 290 -3.09 30.49 -1.70
CA ILE A 290 -3.86 29.27 -1.82
C ILE A 290 -4.07 29.00 -3.31
N GLU A 291 -3.34 28.02 -3.82
CA GLU A 291 -3.37 27.63 -5.22
C GLU A 291 -4.40 26.50 -5.47
N PRO A 292 -4.97 26.37 -6.68
CA PRO A 292 -5.86 25.28 -7.00
C PRO A 292 -5.08 23.99 -7.25
N VAL A 293 -5.65 22.84 -6.85
CA VAL A 293 -5.11 21.51 -7.15
C VAL A 293 -6.22 20.59 -7.64
N LEU A 294 -5.95 19.83 -8.71
CA LEU A 294 -6.91 18.86 -9.28
C LEU A 294 -6.92 17.57 -8.47
N ILE A 295 -7.84 17.45 -7.53
CA ILE A 295 -8.04 16.23 -6.75
C ILE A 295 -9.50 15.82 -6.87
N CYS A 296 -9.76 14.80 -7.68
CA CYS A 296 -11.07 14.21 -7.85
C CYS A 296 -11.24 13.02 -6.92
N ASP A 297 -12.35 12.98 -6.19
CA ASP A 297 -12.66 11.86 -5.29
C ASP A 297 -13.05 10.63 -6.12
N ASN A 298 -12.23 9.58 -6.07
CA ASN A 298 -12.40 8.34 -6.82
C ASN A 298 -12.72 7.19 -5.86
N TYR A 299 -13.84 6.52 -6.07
CA TYR A 299 -14.33 5.44 -5.21
C TYR A 299 -14.31 4.07 -5.86
N TYR A 300 -14.08 3.98 -7.16
CA TYR A 300 -13.99 2.76 -7.96
C TYR A 300 -13.06 2.97 -9.15
N VAL A 301 -12.48 1.88 -9.66
CA VAL A 301 -11.37 1.95 -10.63
C VAL A 301 -11.84 2.31 -12.02
N ASP A 302 -12.86 1.63 -12.52
CA ASP A 302 -13.39 1.81 -13.87
C ASP A 302 -14.86 2.25 -13.85
N LYS A 303 -15.31 2.93 -14.91
CA LYS A 303 -16.63 3.56 -14.99
C LYS A 303 -17.80 2.59 -14.81
N ASP A 304 -17.66 1.36 -15.29
CA ASP A 304 -18.68 0.32 -15.19
C ASP A 304 -18.84 -0.22 -13.76
N GLU A 305 -17.86 0.03 -12.86
CA GLU A 305 -17.93 -0.32 -11.45
C GLU A 305 -18.74 0.66 -10.59
N ALA A 306 -19.29 1.72 -11.16
CA ALA A 306 -20.14 2.71 -10.45
C ALA A 306 -21.27 2.06 -9.64
N ARG A 307 -21.81 0.92 -10.14
CA ARG A 307 -22.82 0.13 -9.43
C ARG A 307 -22.37 -0.34 -8.06
N ASN A 308 -21.08 -0.64 -7.88
CA ASN A 308 -20.54 -1.09 -6.60
C ASN A 308 -20.70 0.00 -5.55
N LYS A 309 -20.41 1.24 -5.91
CA LYS A 309 -20.58 2.40 -5.05
C LYS A 309 -22.04 2.61 -4.64
N ILE A 310 -22.97 2.45 -5.58
CA ILE A 310 -24.42 2.56 -5.31
C ILE A 310 -24.86 1.50 -4.29
N ILE A 311 -24.39 0.26 -4.44
CA ILE A 311 -24.70 -0.83 -3.50
C ILE A 311 -24.11 -0.53 -2.11
N LEU A 312 -22.86 -0.09 -2.03
CA LEU A 312 -22.23 0.26 -0.76
C LEU A 312 -22.98 1.37 -0.03
N ASN A 313 -23.39 2.42 -0.75
CA ASN A 313 -24.20 3.50 -0.16
C ASN A 313 -25.57 3.01 0.30
N GLN A 314 -26.20 2.12 -0.45
CA GLN A 314 -27.48 1.52 -0.05
C GLN A 314 -27.34 0.71 1.24
N ILE A 315 -26.26 -0.04 1.39
CA ILE A 315 -25.96 -0.78 2.64
C ILE A 315 -25.72 0.21 3.80
N ALA A 316 -24.98 1.30 3.55
CA ALA A 316 -24.61 2.26 4.57
C ALA A 316 -25.81 3.09 5.09
N SER A 317 -26.70 3.54 4.20
CA SER A 317 -27.75 4.51 4.53
C SER A 317 -29.16 3.94 4.42
N GLY A 318 -29.34 2.72 3.93
CA GLY A 318 -30.66 2.12 3.67
C GLY A 318 -31.42 2.72 2.47
N ALA A 319 -30.83 3.70 1.79
CA ALA A 319 -31.40 4.36 0.62
C ALA A 319 -30.38 4.37 -0.53
N ALA A 320 -30.86 4.01 -1.73
CA ALA A 320 -30.08 4.24 -2.95
C ALA A 320 -30.18 5.71 -3.32
N HIS A 321 -29.11 6.48 -3.08
CA HIS A 321 -28.99 7.81 -3.63
C HIS A 321 -28.47 7.71 -5.07
N GLU A 322 -29.01 8.54 -5.98
CA GLU A 322 -28.35 8.74 -7.27
C GLU A 322 -26.93 9.26 -7.03
N GLN A 323 -25.97 8.47 -7.46
CA GLN A 323 -24.56 8.81 -7.35
C GLN A 323 -24.01 9.20 -8.71
N SER A 324 -22.97 10.03 -8.70
CA SER A 324 -22.19 10.28 -9.89
C SER A 324 -21.55 8.98 -10.38
N VAL A 325 -21.68 8.70 -11.68
CA VAL A 325 -20.95 7.60 -12.34
C VAL A 325 -19.55 8.04 -12.76
N GLU A 326 -19.15 9.26 -12.40
CA GLU A 326 -17.91 9.90 -12.82
C GLU A 326 -16.79 9.85 -11.77
N GLN A 327 -17.00 9.09 -10.67
CA GLN A 327 -16.04 8.97 -9.55
C GLN A 327 -15.04 7.82 -9.76
N TYR A 328 -14.69 7.51 -11.00
CA TYR A 328 -13.68 6.51 -11.37
C TYR A 328 -12.32 7.14 -11.64
N PHE A 329 -11.29 6.31 -11.75
CA PHE A 329 -9.94 6.74 -12.06
C PHE A 329 -9.82 7.15 -13.54
N LYS A 330 -10.06 8.43 -13.81
CA LYS A 330 -9.95 9.03 -15.15
C LYS A 330 -8.50 9.26 -15.54
N ASP A 331 -8.25 9.23 -16.85
CA ASP A 331 -7.04 9.78 -17.41
C ASP A 331 -7.08 11.33 -17.44
N ILE A 332 -5.95 11.93 -17.81
CA ILE A 332 -5.83 13.40 -17.83
C ILE A 332 -6.71 14.05 -18.90
N ASP A 333 -6.89 13.39 -20.04
CA ASP A 333 -7.72 13.89 -21.13
C ASP A 333 -9.21 13.85 -20.78
N GLU A 334 -9.64 12.80 -20.06
CA GLU A 334 -10.99 12.71 -19.51
C GLU A 334 -11.27 13.83 -18.50
N HIS A 335 -10.28 14.13 -17.63
CA HIS A 335 -10.38 15.26 -16.72
C HIS A 335 -10.44 16.60 -17.45
N TYR A 336 -9.57 16.78 -18.47
CA TYR A 336 -9.56 18.00 -19.26
C TYR A 336 -10.88 18.21 -20.01
N ALA A 337 -11.42 17.18 -20.64
CA ALA A 337 -12.69 17.29 -21.38
C ALA A 337 -13.84 17.74 -20.47
N VAL A 338 -13.90 17.25 -19.22
CA VAL A 338 -14.87 17.70 -18.23
C VAL A 338 -14.60 19.18 -17.86
N PHE A 339 -13.34 19.52 -17.57
CA PHE A 339 -12.95 20.88 -17.19
C PHE A 339 -13.29 21.89 -18.29
N GLU A 340 -12.89 21.60 -19.53
CA GLU A 340 -13.19 22.43 -20.70
C GLU A 340 -14.70 22.63 -20.86
N SER A 341 -15.50 21.56 -20.78
CA SER A 341 -16.96 21.64 -20.94
C SER A 341 -17.65 22.56 -19.90
N ILE A 342 -17.02 22.76 -18.74
CA ILE A 342 -17.57 23.57 -17.65
C ILE A 342 -17.11 25.01 -17.70
N PHE A 343 -15.84 25.24 -18.07
CA PHE A 343 -15.16 26.52 -17.96
C PHE A 343 -14.84 27.17 -19.30
N ASP A 344 -15.14 26.50 -20.44
CA ASP A 344 -14.98 27.13 -21.76
C ASP A 344 -15.85 28.38 -21.88
N GLY A 345 -15.26 29.45 -22.42
CA GLY A 345 -15.89 30.77 -22.51
C GLY A 345 -15.86 31.59 -21.22
N ASP A 346 -15.32 31.12 -20.14
CA ASP A 346 -15.02 31.92 -18.95
C ASP A 346 -13.77 32.77 -19.18
N ARG A 347 -13.54 33.74 -18.29
CA ARG A 347 -12.44 34.74 -18.41
C ARG A 347 -11.03 34.22 -18.10
N TRP A 348 -10.90 32.93 -17.78
CA TRP A 348 -9.62 32.29 -17.46
C TRP A 348 -8.99 31.65 -18.69
N ASP A 349 -7.67 31.61 -18.72
CA ASP A 349 -6.94 30.71 -19.61
C ASP A 349 -7.06 29.29 -19.04
N ILE A 350 -8.02 28.54 -19.61
CA ILE A 350 -8.38 27.20 -19.10
C ILE A 350 -7.25 26.19 -19.27
N ASP A 351 -6.45 26.30 -20.35
CA ASP A 351 -5.32 25.41 -20.59
C ASP A 351 -4.23 25.60 -19.53
N ALA A 352 -3.81 26.86 -19.32
CA ALA A 352 -2.81 27.19 -18.31
C ALA A 352 -3.28 26.87 -16.88
N LEU A 353 -4.56 27.10 -16.59
CA LEU A 353 -5.14 26.81 -15.29
C LEU A 353 -5.20 25.29 -15.04
N PHE A 354 -5.64 24.51 -16.01
CA PHE A 354 -5.68 23.05 -15.91
C PHE A 354 -4.28 22.45 -15.72
N GLU A 355 -3.32 22.87 -16.56
CA GLU A 355 -1.93 22.44 -16.42
C GLU A 355 -1.37 22.74 -15.03
N ARG A 356 -1.63 23.94 -14.49
CA ARG A 356 -1.19 24.35 -13.16
C ARG A 356 -1.77 23.45 -12.06
N MET A 357 -3.07 23.17 -12.12
CA MET A 357 -3.74 22.28 -11.16
C MET A 357 -3.17 20.87 -11.18
N CYS A 358 -2.86 20.34 -12.37
CA CYS A 358 -2.24 19.04 -12.54
C CYS A 358 -0.82 19.01 -11.97
N ARG A 359 0.01 20.03 -12.28
CA ARG A 359 1.38 20.14 -11.76
C ARG A 359 1.43 20.17 -10.23
N HIS A 360 0.48 20.80 -9.57
CA HIS A 360 0.42 20.81 -8.11
C HIS A 360 0.21 19.39 -7.52
N THR A 361 -0.48 18.49 -8.23
CA THR A 361 -0.58 17.07 -7.78
C THR A 361 0.76 16.36 -7.86
N ALA A 362 1.52 16.61 -8.91
CA ALA A 362 2.87 16.06 -9.09
C ALA A 362 3.84 16.62 -8.04
N GLU A 363 3.80 17.93 -7.76
CA GLU A 363 4.61 18.56 -6.71
C GLU A 363 4.34 17.93 -5.33
N ILE A 364 3.06 17.74 -4.97
CA ILE A 364 2.69 17.08 -3.72
C ILE A 364 3.30 15.66 -3.67
N ALA A 365 3.26 14.94 -4.78
CA ALA A 365 3.81 13.59 -4.85
C ALA A 365 5.35 13.57 -4.83
N GLU A 366 6.02 14.51 -5.51
CA GLU A 366 7.47 14.61 -5.51
C GLU A 366 8.04 14.91 -4.12
N GLU A 367 7.39 15.76 -3.36
CA GLU A 367 7.80 16.13 -2.00
C GLU A 367 7.44 15.09 -0.94
N ALA A 368 6.60 14.09 -1.26
CA ALA A 368 6.17 13.06 -0.32
C ALA A 368 7.27 12.01 -0.07
N GLU A 369 7.93 12.08 1.08
CA GLU A 369 9.01 11.17 1.49
C GLU A 369 8.66 10.29 2.69
N ALA A 370 7.44 10.44 3.22
CA ALA A 370 6.98 9.69 4.38
C ALA A 370 6.85 8.20 4.07
N LYS A 371 7.33 7.36 4.98
CA LYS A 371 7.24 5.90 4.86
C LYS A 371 7.21 5.23 6.22
N PHE A 372 6.58 4.07 6.30
CA PHE A 372 6.71 3.17 7.43
C PHE A 372 8.01 2.37 7.31
N GLU A 373 8.70 2.18 8.40
CA GLU A 373 9.82 1.24 8.46
C GLU A 373 9.27 -0.20 8.41
N LEU A 374 9.64 -0.95 7.36
CA LEU A 374 9.20 -2.33 7.16
C LEU A 374 10.26 -3.29 7.68
N GLY A 375 9.82 -4.47 8.11
CA GLY A 375 10.73 -5.54 8.55
C GLY A 375 11.32 -5.33 9.95
N ARG A 376 11.00 -4.25 10.63
CA ARG A 376 11.43 -4.02 12.01
C ARG A 376 10.33 -4.43 12.99
N MET A 377 10.67 -5.36 13.87
CA MET A 377 9.77 -5.77 14.93
C MET A 377 10.02 -4.90 16.17
N TYR A 378 8.99 -4.23 16.65
CA TYR A 378 9.01 -3.45 17.87
C TYR A 378 8.36 -4.27 18.98
N MET A 379 9.19 -4.87 19.84
CA MET A 379 8.70 -5.58 21.01
C MET A 379 8.78 -4.64 22.23
N PRO A 380 7.78 -4.67 23.12
CA PRO A 380 7.86 -3.94 24.37
C PRO A 380 9.00 -4.53 25.24
N GLU A 381 9.73 -3.67 25.93
CA GLU A 381 10.75 -4.08 26.87
C GLU A 381 10.20 -4.15 28.28
N TYR A 382 10.57 -5.19 29.03
CA TYR A 382 10.26 -5.26 30.47
C TYR A 382 11.17 -4.29 31.25
N ILE A 383 10.55 -3.34 31.95
CA ILE A 383 11.29 -2.37 32.77
C ILE A 383 11.46 -2.96 34.16
N MET A 384 12.67 -3.36 34.50
CA MET A 384 13.01 -3.89 35.82
C MET A 384 12.94 -2.82 36.90
N LEU A 385 12.40 -3.19 38.06
CA LEU A 385 12.44 -2.36 39.27
C LEU A 385 13.85 -2.37 39.87
N GLU A 386 14.20 -1.37 40.70
CA GLU A 386 15.54 -1.26 41.33
C GLU A 386 15.91 -2.47 42.17
N ASP A 387 14.97 -3.07 42.90
CA ASP A 387 15.16 -4.27 43.69
C ASP A 387 15.36 -5.51 42.82
N GLU A 388 14.69 -5.60 41.68
CA GLU A 388 14.90 -6.66 40.71
C GLU A 388 16.27 -6.54 40.04
N ILE A 389 16.72 -5.33 39.70
CA ILE A 389 18.07 -5.09 39.19
C ILE A 389 19.11 -5.52 40.21
N ARG A 390 18.93 -5.19 41.49
CA ARG A 390 19.83 -5.63 42.57
C ARG A 390 19.84 -7.12 42.76
N LYS A 391 18.70 -7.80 42.60
CA LYS A 391 18.58 -9.27 42.81
C LYS A 391 19.10 -10.06 41.63
N TYR A 392 18.77 -9.66 40.43
CA TYR A 392 18.95 -10.47 39.21
C TYR A 392 20.03 -9.91 38.27
N GLY A 393 20.33 -8.63 38.34
CA GLY A 393 21.30 -7.93 37.50
C GLY A 393 20.72 -7.49 36.13
N ASN A 394 20.14 -8.38 35.37
CA ASN A 394 19.49 -8.08 34.08
C ASN A 394 18.27 -8.96 33.80
N ARG A 395 17.48 -8.59 32.79
CA ARG A 395 16.23 -9.28 32.38
C ARG A 395 16.44 -10.76 32.06
N HIS A 396 17.49 -11.07 31.32
CA HIS A 396 17.78 -12.45 30.91
C HIS A 396 18.09 -13.34 32.12
N LYS A 397 18.95 -12.91 33.02
CA LYS A 397 19.22 -13.64 34.26
C LYS A 397 17.98 -13.78 35.13
N MET A 398 17.18 -12.72 35.22
CA MET A 398 15.88 -12.76 35.92
C MET A 398 14.98 -13.85 35.35
N PHE A 399 14.83 -13.89 34.02
CA PHE A 399 14.02 -14.89 33.33
C PHE A 399 14.46 -16.30 33.66
N LEU A 400 15.75 -16.62 33.54
CA LEU A 400 16.28 -17.95 33.85
C LEU A 400 16.11 -18.35 35.33
N VAL A 401 16.34 -17.41 36.27
CA VAL A 401 16.14 -17.67 37.70
C VAL A 401 14.67 -17.95 38.02
N LEU A 402 13.74 -17.18 37.44
CA LEU A 402 12.30 -17.40 37.61
C LEU A 402 11.86 -18.77 37.08
N LEU A 403 12.42 -19.22 35.96
CA LEU A 403 12.16 -20.55 35.41
C LEU A 403 12.69 -21.66 36.32
N GLU A 404 13.89 -21.50 36.86
CA GLU A 404 14.46 -22.46 37.82
C GLU A 404 13.65 -22.52 39.11
N GLU A 405 13.24 -21.37 39.67
CA GLU A 405 12.34 -21.30 40.83
C GLU A 405 10.99 -21.98 40.52
N GLY A 406 10.42 -21.75 39.33
CA GLY A 406 9.18 -22.39 38.88
C GLY A 406 9.31 -23.89 38.73
N LEU A 407 10.41 -24.39 38.17
CA LEU A 407 10.70 -25.80 38.03
C LEU A 407 10.76 -26.51 39.41
N LYS A 408 11.50 -25.93 40.34
CA LYS A 408 11.61 -26.44 41.72
C LYS A 408 10.28 -26.43 42.45
N ALA A 409 9.43 -25.43 42.22
CA ALA A 409 8.16 -25.28 42.92
C ALA A 409 7.05 -26.21 42.36
N LYS A 410 7.07 -26.51 41.06
CA LYS A 410 5.93 -27.18 40.39
C LYS A 410 6.21 -28.59 39.94
N VAL A 411 7.48 -28.96 39.76
CA VAL A 411 7.86 -30.29 39.25
C VAL A 411 8.61 -31.08 40.31
N GLN A 412 8.23 -32.35 40.47
CA GLN A 412 8.95 -33.24 41.41
C GLN A 412 10.37 -33.50 40.91
N VAL A 413 11.36 -33.51 41.79
CA VAL A 413 12.79 -33.68 41.51
C VAL A 413 13.11 -34.86 40.58
N ARG A 414 12.41 -35.98 40.75
CA ARG A 414 12.58 -37.18 39.90
C ARG A 414 12.22 -36.99 38.43
N HIS A 415 11.52 -35.89 38.09
CA HIS A 415 11.09 -35.58 36.74
C HIS A 415 11.86 -34.41 36.15
N HIS A 416 12.76 -33.77 36.90
CA HIS A 416 13.45 -32.54 36.47
C HIS A 416 14.22 -32.75 35.17
N GLU A 417 14.85 -33.89 34.94
CA GLU A 417 15.63 -34.18 33.74
C GLU A 417 14.77 -34.08 32.47
N LYS A 418 13.63 -34.76 32.46
CA LYS A 418 12.67 -34.69 31.34
C LYS A 418 12.13 -33.27 31.07
N TYR A 419 11.90 -32.50 32.15
CA TYR A 419 11.39 -31.13 32.00
C TYR A 419 12.50 -30.16 31.55
N LYS A 420 13.74 -30.38 31.95
CA LYS A 420 14.87 -29.54 31.52
C LYS A 420 15.13 -29.63 30.03
N GLU A 421 15.12 -30.81 29.45
CA GLU A 421 15.28 -30.96 27.99
C GLU A 421 14.26 -30.12 27.22
N ARG A 422 13.00 -30.18 27.57
CA ARG A 422 11.95 -29.36 26.96
C ARG A 422 12.11 -27.87 27.30
N LEU A 423 12.51 -27.56 28.53
CA LEU A 423 12.74 -26.16 28.94
C LEU A 423 13.85 -25.53 28.13
N ASP A 424 14.97 -26.21 27.95
CA ASP A 424 16.11 -25.74 27.17
C ASP A 424 15.73 -25.46 25.71
N GLN A 425 14.91 -26.33 25.11
CA GLN A 425 14.35 -26.10 23.76
C GLN A 425 13.46 -24.85 23.69
N GLU A 426 12.55 -24.66 24.64
CA GLU A 426 11.66 -23.50 24.66
C GLU A 426 12.43 -22.21 24.93
N VAL A 427 13.37 -22.20 25.89
CA VAL A 427 14.24 -21.06 26.21
C VAL A 427 15.02 -20.65 24.97
N TYR A 428 15.65 -21.61 24.29
CA TYR A 428 16.38 -21.34 23.05
C TYR A 428 15.51 -20.62 21.99
N ILE A 429 14.29 -21.11 21.74
CA ILE A 429 13.39 -20.48 20.76
C ILE A 429 12.95 -19.09 21.24
N ILE A 430 12.64 -18.92 22.53
CA ILE A 430 12.21 -17.64 23.09
C ILE A 430 13.31 -16.60 23.01
N GLU A 431 14.55 -16.97 23.32
CA GLU A 431 15.71 -16.07 23.24
C GLU A 431 16.05 -15.71 21.80
N SER A 432 16.14 -16.71 20.93
CA SER A 432 16.43 -16.51 19.50
C SER A 432 15.40 -15.64 18.78
N THR A 433 14.16 -15.67 19.23
CA THR A 433 13.06 -14.84 18.69
C THR A 433 12.86 -13.52 19.44
N ASN A 434 13.77 -13.18 20.38
CA ASN A 434 13.73 -11.95 21.21
C ASN A 434 12.40 -11.78 21.98
N ASN A 435 11.85 -12.87 22.53
CA ASN A 435 10.56 -12.86 23.23
C ASN A 435 10.68 -12.92 24.76
N VAL A 436 11.88 -12.83 25.35
CA VAL A 436 12.08 -12.85 26.81
C VAL A 436 11.23 -11.81 27.52
N ASP A 437 11.25 -10.57 27.04
CA ASP A 437 10.50 -9.46 27.63
C ASP A 437 8.97 -9.70 27.58
N TYR A 438 8.47 -10.34 26.52
CA TYR A 438 7.07 -10.73 26.45
C TYR A 438 6.66 -11.64 27.61
N PHE A 439 7.46 -12.65 27.92
CA PHE A 439 7.18 -13.55 29.04
C PHE A 439 7.33 -12.86 30.39
N LEU A 440 8.31 -11.97 30.57
CA LEU A 440 8.46 -11.20 31.79
C LEU A 440 7.29 -10.24 32.04
N ILE A 441 6.79 -9.57 31.01
CA ILE A 441 5.62 -8.71 31.09
C ILE A 441 4.37 -9.54 31.49
N GLN A 442 4.16 -10.68 30.86
CA GLN A 442 3.04 -11.56 31.20
C GLN A 442 3.14 -12.10 32.63
N TRP A 443 4.35 -12.49 33.05
CA TRP A 443 4.62 -12.93 34.42
C TRP A 443 4.30 -11.82 35.44
N ASP A 444 4.70 -10.60 35.20
CA ASP A 444 4.47 -9.48 36.10
C ASP A 444 2.98 -9.13 36.22
N ILE A 445 2.26 -9.14 35.11
CA ILE A 445 0.78 -8.97 35.12
C ILE A 445 0.12 -10.04 35.98
N VAL A 446 0.51 -11.29 35.80
CA VAL A 446 -0.05 -12.42 36.58
C VAL A 446 0.34 -12.34 38.06
N LYS A 447 1.59 -11.96 38.36
CA LYS A 447 2.09 -11.73 39.71
C LYS A 447 1.28 -10.65 40.42
N GLU A 448 1.04 -9.50 39.77
CA GLU A 448 0.25 -8.42 40.35
C GLU A 448 -1.24 -8.80 40.49
N ALA A 449 -1.81 -9.51 39.55
CA ALA A 449 -3.18 -10.03 39.65
C ALA A 449 -3.35 -10.94 40.88
N ARG A 450 -2.41 -11.86 41.12
CA ARG A 450 -2.41 -12.74 42.29
C ARG A 450 -2.27 -11.94 43.59
N LYS A 451 -1.39 -10.96 43.63
CA LYS A 451 -1.21 -10.07 44.77
C LYS A 451 -2.50 -9.34 45.12
N ARG A 452 -3.27 -8.94 44.12
CA ARG A 452 -4.59 -8.30 44.27
C ARG A 452 -5.72 -9.31 44.47
N LYS A 453 -5.43 -10.60 44.60
CA LYS A 453 -6.43 -11.68 44.76
C LYS A 453 -7.43 -11.75 43.61
N ILE A 454 -7.05 -11.32 42.41
CA ILE A 454 -7.87 -11.46 41.22
C ILE A 454 -7.83 -12.93 40.76
N THR A 455 -9.00 -13.52 40.54
CA THR A 455 -9.11 -14.89 40.04
C THR A 455 -8.62 -14.98 38.61
N LEU A 456 -7.65 -15.87 38.37
CA LEU A 456 -7.08 -16.12 37.06
C LEU A 456 -7.66 -17.43 36.50
N GLY A 457 -7.92 -17.44 35.18
CA GLY A 457 -8.23 -18.66 34.46
C GLY A 457 -7.03 -19.60 34.34
N ILE A 458 -7.29 -20.83 33.91
CA ILE A 458 -6.24 -21.88 33.78
C ILE A 458 -5.28 -21.61 32.62
N GLY A 459 -5.60 -20.69 31.74
CA GLY A 459 -4.88 -20.36 30.51
C GLY A 459 -5.83 -20.36 29.33
N ARG A 460 -5.39 -19.73 28.23
CA ARG A 460 -6.21 -19.54 27.03
C ARG A 460 -5.30 -19.57 25.77
N GLY A 461 -5.79 -20.18 24.70
CA GLY A 461 -5.09 -20.21 23.42
C GLY A 461 -3.86 -21.15 23.38
N SER A 462 -2.96 -20.88 22.46
CA SER A 462 -1.78 -21.72 22.19
C SER A 462 -0.73 -21.72 23.29
N ALA A 463 -0.73 -20.72 24.19
CA ALA A 463 0.18 -20.67 25.35
C ALA A 463 0.09 -21.89 26.25
N GLY A 464 -1.00 -22.66 26.18
CA GLY A 464 -1.14 -23.97 26.85
C GLY A 464 -0.05 -24.97 26.48
N GLY A 465 0.61 -24.83 25.34
CA GLY A 465 1.72 -25.68 24.89
C GLY A 465 3.09 -25.27 25.43
N SER A 466 3.22 -24.16 26.18
CA SER A 466 4.49 -23.64 26.67
C SER A 466 4.80 -24.04 28.12
N LEU A 467 5.89 -24.78 28.31
CA LEU A 467 6.43 -25.10 29.63
C LEU A 467 6.91 -23.85 30.37
N VAL A 468 7.53 -22.93 29.66
CA VAL A 468 7.93 -21.61 30.19
C VAL A 468 6.73 -20.87 30.77
N SER A 469 5.60 -20.80 30.04
CA SER A 469 4.37 -20.19 30.55
C SER A 469 3.83 -20.89 31.80
N TYR A 470 3.94 -22.22 31.87
CA TYR A 470 3.55 -22.99 33.04
C TYR A 470 4.46 -22.70 34.23
N LEU A 471 5.78 -22.72 34.04
CA LEU A 471 6.77 -22.49 35.12
C LEU A 471 6.65 -21.07 35.69
N LEU A 472 6.51 -20.07 34.85
CA LEU A 472 6.24 -18.67 35.23
C LEU A 472 4.86 -18.46 35.88
N GLY A 473 3.99 -19.47 35.80
CA GLY A 473 2.64 -19.40 36.35
C GLY A 473 1.66 -18.57 35.53
N ILE A 474 2.01 -18.24 34.30
CA ILE A 474 1.12 -17.56 33.35
C ILE A 474 -0.10 -18.45 33.05
N ILE A 475 0.14 -19.75 32.95
CA ILE A 475 -0.90 -20.79 32.80
C ILE A 475 -0.83 -21.80 33.95
N SER A 476 -1.90 -22.56 34.15
CA SER A 476 -1.99 -23.62 35.18
C SER A 476 -1.96 -25.03 34.60
N ILE A 477 -1.95 -25.17 33.25
CA ILE A 477 -1.87 -26.46 32.57
C ILE A 477 -0.42 -26.83 32.36
N ASP A 478 -0.06 -28.07 32.76
CA ASP A 478 1.27 -28.64 32.51
C ASP A 478 1.32 -29.21 31.08
N PRO A 479 2.08 -28.62 30.15
CA PRO A 479 2.11 -29.08 28.75
C PRO A 479 2.75 -30.46 28.58
N ILE A 480 3.68 -30.84 29.46
CA ILE A 480 4.34 -32.15 29.39
C ILE A 480 3.38 -33.27 29.79
N LYS A 481 2.55 -33.02 30.80
CA LYS A 481 1.57 -33.97 31.27
C LYS A 481 0.50 -34.29 30.21
N TYR A 482 0.15 -33.32 29.37
CA TYR A 482 -0.89 -33.44 28.35
C TYR A 482 -0.33 -33.53 26.92
N ASP A 483 0.96 -33.73 26.77
CA ASP A 483 1.67 -33.87 25.49
C ASP A 483 1.36 -32.72 24.51
N LEU A 484 1.42 -31.47 25.01
CA LEU A 484 1.13 -30.30 24.22
C LEU A 484 2.40 -29.74 23.57
N MET A 485 2.30 -29.40 22.29
CA MET A 485 3.43 -28.92 21.48
C MET A 485 3.68 -27.43 21.64
N PHE A 486 4.93 -27.02 21.89
CA PHE A 486 5.35 -25.63 21.93
C PHE A 486 5.28 -24.93 20.56
N SER A 487 5.54 -25.66 19.49
CA SER A 487 5.49 -25.14 18.11
C SER A 487 4.13 -24.59 17.69
N ARG A 488 3.05 -24.94 18.38
CA ARG A 488 1.73 -24.30 18.18
C ARG A 488 1.66 -22.90 18.76
N PHE A 489 2.53 -22.57 19.69
CA PHE A 489 2.59 -21.27 20.37
C PHE A 489 3.60 -20.34 19.74
N LEU A 490 4.85 -20.75 19.66
CA LEU A 490 5.94 -19.94 19.12
C LEU A 490 6.81 -20.79 18.17
N VAL A 491 7.01 -20.28 16.98
CA VAL A 491 7.96 -20.81 16.00
C VAL A 491 8.72 -19.65 15.35
N PRO A 492 10.00 -19.84 15.06
CA PRO A 492 10.85 -18.79 14.48
C PRO A 492 10.29 -18.18 13.19
N GLU A 493 9.69 -19.00 12.34
CA GLU A 493 9.12 -18.57 11.04
C GLU A 493 8.01 -17.53 11.19
N ARG A 494 7.23 -17.59 12.27
CA ARG A 494 6.20 -16.57 12.56
C ARG A 494 6.77 -15.25 13.07
N CYS A 495 8.02 -15.26 13.48
CA CYS A 495 8.73 -14.05 13.93
C CYS A 495 9.45 -13.31 12.80
N GLY A 496 9.19 -13.69 11.54
CA GLY A 496 9.79 -13.04 10.37
C GLY A 496 11.24 -13.43 10.11
N LEU A 497 11.71 -14.49 10.75
CA LEU A 497 13.02 -15.06 10.48
C LEU A 497 12.91 -15.91 9.21
N ASN A 498 13.46 -15.38 8.12
CA ASN A 498 13.53 -16.13 6.87
C ASN A 498 14.62 -17.19 6.99
N TRP A 499 14.26 -18.43 6.75
CA TRP A 499 15.19 -19.52 6.66
C TRP A 499 15.86 -19.53 5.28
N VAL A 500 17.17 -19.72 5.27
CA VAL A 500 17.90 -20.04 4.06
C VAL A 500 18.04 -21.56 4.03
N ASP A 501 17.45 -22.21 3.03
CA ASP A 501 17.40 -23.66 2.98
C ASP A 501 18.78 -24.30 2.82
N ASN A 502 19.66 -23.66 2.03
CA ASN A 502 21.06 -24.08 1.84
C ASN A 502 21.97 -22.87 1.69
N ILE A 503 23.16 -22.92 2.26
CA ILE A 503 24.21 -21.92 2.07
C ILE A 503 25.47 -22.64 1.59
N THR A 504 26.01 -22.18 0.47
CA THR A 504 27.32 -22.63 -0.01
C THR A 504 28.41 -21.78 0.60
N VAL A 505 29.42 -22.41 1.21
CA VAL A 505 30.59 -21.71 1.73
C VAL A 505 31.47 -21.29 0.56
N ILE A 506 31.42 -20.00 0.22
CA ILE A 506 32.20 -19.41 -0.88
C ILE A 506 33.33 -18.59 -0.24
N GLY A 507 34.58 -18.94 -0.56
CA GLY A 507 35.75 -18.16 -0.18
C GLY A 507 36.68 -18.81 0.85
N GLN A 508 37.89 -18.26 0.98
CA GLN A 508 38.99 -18.87 1.75
C GLN A 508 39.11 -18.42 3.21
N ASP A 509 38.29 -17.49 3.65
CA ASP A 509 38.48 -16.85 4.97
C ASP A 509 37.58 -17.46 6.05
N ILE A 510 37.97 -18.63 6.51
CA ILE A 510 37.49 -19.15 7.79
C ILE A 510 38.51 -18.71 8.85
N GLN A 511 38.25 -17.61 9.54
CA GLN A 511 39.11 -17.13 10.61
C GLN A 511 38.71 -17.76 11.95
N VAL A 512 39.63 -18.49 12.54
CA VAL A 512 39.51 -19.02 13.90
C VAL A 512 40.43 -18.22 14.80
N GLY A 513 39.90 -17.32 15.61
CA GLY A 513 40.66 -16.59 16.61
C GLY A 513 41.22 -17.55 17.70
N LYS A 514 42.45 -17.35 18.12
CA LYS A 514 43.04 -18.11 19.24
C LYS A 514 42.28 -17.79 20.53
N GLY A 515 41.51 -18.78 21.02
CA GLY A 515 40.74 -18.66 22.26
C GLY A 515 39.26 -18.36 22.06
N GLU A 516 38.79 -18.09 20.85
CA GLU A 516 37.39 -17.86 20.56
C GLU A 516 36.59 -19.14 20.38
N LYS A 517 35.36 -19.13 20.86
CA LYS A 517 34.43 -20.28 20.80
C LYS A 517 33.63 -20.31 19.50
N VAL A 518 33.86 -19.40 18.58
CA VAL A 518 33.07 -19.20 17.38
C VAL A 518 33.92 -19.27 16.11
N ILE A 519 33.27 -19.59 14.98
CA ILE A 519 33.83 -19.60 13.63
C ILE A 519 33.02 -18.69 12.77
N GLU A 520 33.69 -17.80 12.11
CA GLU A 520 33.14 -16.84 11.18
C GLU A 520 33.23 -17.38 9.76
N VAL A 521 32.10 -17.46 9.06
CA VAL A 521 32.01 -17.92 7.68
C VAL A 521 31.54 -16.75 6.82
N ASN A 522 32.43 -16.28 5.94
CA ASN A 522 32.13 -15.20 5.01
C ASN A 522 31.48 -15.76 3.75
N LEU A 523 30.28 -15.26 3.41
CA LEU A 523 29.57 -15.51 2.18
C LEU A 523 29.67 -14.26 1.29
N GLU A 524 29.27 -14.37 0.01
CA GLU A 524 29.36 -13.24 -0.95
C GLU A 524 28.58 -11.99 -0.48
N ASP A 525 27.43 -12.18 0.18
CA ASP A 525 26.50 -11.12 0.56
C ASP A 525 26.37 -10.90 2.07
N ARG A 526 26.92 -11.78 2.88
CA ARG A 526 26.77 -11.76 4.34
C ARG A 526 27.84 -12.58 5.08
N GLN A 527 27.91 -12.36 6.38
CA GLN A 527 28.76 -13.09 7.30
C GLN A 527 27.89 -13.93 8.24
N ILE A 528 28.26 -15.19 8.44
CA ILE A 528 27.59 -16.09 9.39
C ILE A 528 28.61 -16.59 10.39
N ILE A 529 28.20 -16.67 11.65
CA ILE A 529 29.07 -17.08 12.74
C ILE A 529 28.47 -18.30 13.42
N PHE A 530 29.29 -19.33 13.59
CA PHE A 530 28.93 -20.59 14.23
C PHE A 530 29.76 -20.82 15.49
N TYR A 531 29.16 -21.49 16.47
CA TYR A 531 29.97 -22.04 17.54
C TYR A 531 30.94 -23.08 17.00
N ARG A 532 32.17 -23.06 17.47
CA ARG A 532 33.25 -23.94 17.01
C ARG A 532 32.88 -25.44 17.05
N LYS A 533 32.05 -25.85 17.99
CA LYS A 533 31.56 -27.22 18.17
C LYS A 533 30.13 -27.42 17.71
N ALA A 534 29.54 -26.48 16.96
CA ALA A 534 28.25 -26.71 16.34
C ALA A 534 28.37 -27.87 15.35
N GLU A 535 27.51 -28.85 15.45
CA GLU A 535 27.40 -29.93 14.48
C GLU A 535 26.57 -29.43 13.32
N LEU A 536 27.18 -29.41 12.15
CA LEU A 536 26.55 -28.94 10.91
C LEU A 536 26.42 -30.11 9.95
N ARG A 537 25.24 -30.25 9.36
CA ARG A 537 25.04 -31.18 8.27
C ARG A 537 25.46 -30.50 6.97
N ILE A 538 26.35 -31.12 6.23
CA ILE A 538 26.90 -30.56 4.99
C ILE A 538 26.83 -31.57 3.87
N ILE A 539 26.88 -31.05 2.62
CA ILE A 539 27.18 -31.81 1.43
C ILE A 539 28.61 -31.43 0.98
N ARG A 540 29.48 -32.40 0.93
CA ARG A 540 30.85 -32.27 0.44
C ARG A 540 31.11 -33.39 -0.58
N ASP A 541 31.56 -33.05 -1.78
CA ASP A 541 31.79 -34.01 -2.88
C ASP A 541 30.56 -34.90 -3.12
N ASP A 542 29.38 -34.29 -3.21
CA ASP A 542 28.06 -34.94 -3.41
C ASP A 542 27.67 -35.95 -2.32
N LYS A 543 28.32 -35.90 -1.14
CA LYS A 543 28.01 -36.77 0.01
C LYS A 543 27.56 -35.95 1.22
N ALA A 544 26.38 -36.29 1.73
CA ALA A 544 25.89 -35.71 2.98
C ALA A 544 26.69 -36.27 4.16
N MET A 545 27.19 -35.39 5.02
CA MET A 545 27.94 -35.74 6.25
C MET A 545 27.70 -34.71 7.34
N THR A 546 27.96 -35.07 8.58
CA THR A 546 27.93 -34.16 9.73
C THR A 546 29.35 -33.81 10.11
N VAL A 547 29.64 -32.53 10.22
CA VAL A 547 30.93 -32.00 10.64
C VAL A 547 30.76 -30.95 11.74
N PHE A 548 31.81 -30.75 12.54
CA PHE A 548 31.81 -29.58 13.42
C PHE A 548 32.11 -28.31 12.61
N ALA A 549 31.58 -27.15 13.03
CA ALA A 549 31.78 -25.89 12.32
C ALA A 549 33.25 -25.56 12.04
N HIS A 550 34.18 -25.94 12.95
CA HIS A 550 35.61 -25.76 12.76
C HIS A 550 36.24 -26.70 11.70
N GLN A 551 35.49 -27.60 11.14
CA GLN A 551 35.89 -28.54 10.07
C GLN A 551 35.34 -28.16 8.70
N LEU A 552 34.60 -27.04 8.61
CA LEU A 552 34.12 -26.52 7.34
C LEU A 552 35.29 -26.21 6.38
N GLN A 553 35.03 -26.45 5.13
CA GLN A 553 35.96 -26.18 4.02
C GLN A 553 35.27 -25.35 2.94
N PRO A 554 36.03 -24.56 2.19
CA PRO A 554 35.47 -23.89 1.01
C PRO A 554 34.85 -24.90 0.05
N GLY A 555 33.62 -24.63 -0.40
CA GLY A 555 32.85 -25.53 -1.28
C GLY A 555 31.88 -26.46 -0.54
N ASP A 556 31.87 -26.48 0.80
CA ASP A 556 30.84 -27.20 1.54
C ASP A 556 29.48 -26.51 1.39
N GLU A 557 28.45 -27.26 1.04
CA GLU A 557 27.05 -26.83 1.14
C GLU A 557 26.53 -27.17 2.51
N ILE A 558 26.16 -26.18 3.32
CA ILE A 558 25.61 -26.40 4.65
C ILE A 558 24.11 -26.57 4.54
N GLU A 559 23.62 -27.77 4.89
CA GLU A 559 22.19 -27.99 5.16
C GLU A 559 21.89 -27.38 6.53
N PHE A 560 21.14 -26.29 6.55
CA PHE A 560 20.66 -25.74 7.80
C PHE A 560 19.47 -26.54 8.32
N ASP A 561 19.71 -27.32 9.36
CA ASP A 561 18.63 -27.61 10.30
C ASP A 561 18.37 -26.30 11.05
N ASN A 562 17.13 -25.84 11.00
CA ASN A 562 16.63 -24.56 11.52
C ASN A 562 17.08 -24.22 12.97
N ARG A 563 17.71 -25.12 13.65
CA ARG A 563 18.15 -25.00 15.05
C ARG A 563 19.49 -24.29 15.24
N ASP A 564 20.38 -24.36 14.27
CA ASP A 564 21.78 -23.95 14.47
C ASP A 564 22.07 -22.46 14.13
N LEU A 565 21.27 -21.85 13.28
CA LEU A 565 21.50 -20.47 12.80
C LEU A 565 21.16 -19.40 13.84
N LEU A 566 20.14 -19.62 14.64
CA LEU A 566 19.57 -18.63 15.54
C LEU A 566 20.39 -18.40 16.80
N TRP A 567 21.01 -19.44 17.30
CA TRP A 567 21.83 -19.35 18.51
C TRP A 567 23.11 -18.53 18.24
N THR A 568 23.62 -18.62 17.04
CA THR A 568 24.87 -17.99 16.61
C THR A 568 24.73 -16.48 16.40
N LEU A 569 23.61 -16.00 15.87
CA LEU A 569 23.34 -14.59 15.61
C LEU A 569 23.10 -13.77 16.90
N ASN A 570 22.51 -14.37 17.92
CA ASN A 570 22.15 -13.64 19.15
C ASN A 570 23.29 -13.47 20.18
N GLU A 571 24.31 -14.33 20.16
CA GLU A 571 25.48 -14.13 21.04
C GLU A 571 26.44 -13.06 20.52
N LEU A 572 26.37 -12.69 19.27
CA LEU A 572 27.25 -11.72 18.62
C LEU A 572 26.69 -10.31 18.58
N LEU A 573 25.39 -10.16 18.77
CA LEU A 573 24.74 -8.85 18.92
C LEU A 573 24.75 -8.35 20.38
N LYS A 574 25.40 -9.09 21.27
CA LYS A 574 25.73 -8.71 22.67
C LYS A 574 27.16 -8.22 22.79
#